data_3bdb0302c8cb16653cf923652ec6fc23
#
_entry.id   3bdb0302c8cb16653cf923652ec6fc23
#
_cell.length_a   1.000
_cell.length_b   1.000
_cell.length_c   1.000
_cell.angle_alpha   90.00
_cell.angle_beta   90.00
_cell.angle_gamma   90.00
#
_symmetry.space_group_name_H-M   'P 1'
#
loop_
_entity.id
_entity.type
_entity.pdbx_description
1 polymer ?
#
loop_
_entity_poly.entity_id
_entity_poly.type
_entity_poly.pdbx_seq_one_letter_code
_entity_poly.pdbx_strand_id
1 'polypeptide(L)'
;MGTSAVSGRGVATVALDASVLINFLILNRVQVLADLPGFRFVVLDAVEHEVRRPQQQITLEVAFEQGLVDRAGTANPQELAIFAEHRRVMGLGEAACLAAAEVRGWMLASDERRLFRRLARERIGDHRILTTPAILVLPVKTGVISVEELRGAKEELERNRFRVPPGAFGGLVSE
;
A
#
# COMPACT_ATOMS: atom_id res chain seq x y z
N MET A 1 12.74 -40.25 -5.30
CA MET A 1 12.25 -39.28 -6.29
C MET A 1 11.02 -38.62 -5.68
N GLY A 2 11.17 -37.45 -5.12
CA GLY A 2 10.10 -36.67 -4.49
C GLY A 2 10.22 -35.24 -4.99
N THR A 3 9.50 -34.91 -6.06
CA THR A 3 9.31 -33.55 -6.52
C THR A 3 8.50 -32.81 -5.46
N SER A 4 9.19 -32.00 -4.67
CA SER A 4 8.59 -31.05 -3.77
C SER A 4 7.77 -30.03 -4.59
N ALA A 5 6.46 -30.16 -4.54
CA ALA A 5 5.53 -29.19 -5.11
C ALA A 5 5.77 -27.85 -4.40
N VAL A 6 6.40 -26.92 -5.09
CA VAL A 6 6.39 -25.49 -4.73
C VAL A 6 4.93 -25.07 -4.84
N SER A 7 4.27 -25.01 -3.69
CA SER A 7 2.92 -24.48 -3.54
C SER A 7 2.94 -23.04 -4.08
N GLY A 8 2.40 -22.83 -5.27
CA GLY A 8 2.27 -21.51 -5.88
C GLY A 8 1.36 -20.66 -5.02
N ARG A 9 1.91 -19.84 -4.15
CA ARG A 9 1.16 -18.76 -3.50
C ARG A 9 0.76 -17.80 -4.61
N GLY A 10 -0.53 -17.67 -4.87
CA GLY A 10 -1.07 -16.72 -5.84
C GLY A 10 -0.60 -15.29 -5.49
N VAL A 11 -0.56 -14.43 -6.50
CA VAL A 11 -0.23 -13.01 -6.33
C VAL A 11 -1.30 -12.34 -5.47
N ALA A 12 -0.89 -11.73 -4.36
CA ALA A 12 -1.79 -11.00 -3.47
C ALA A 12 -2.01 -9.58 -4.01
N THR A 13 -3.26 -9.22 -4.25
CA THR A 13 -3.62 -7.84 -4.61
C THR A 13 -3.69 -6.97 -3.38
N VAL A 14 -3.08 -5.78 -3.44
CA VAL A 14 -2.99 -4.80 -2.35
C VAL A 14 -3.60 -3.49 -2.81
N ALA A 15 -4.69 -3.05 -2.17
CA ALA A 15 -5.22 -1.71 -2.35
C ALA A 15 -4.34 -0.69 -1.62
N LEU A 16 -3.81 0.29 -2.37
CA LEU A 16 -3.01 1.39 -1.82
C LEU A 16 -3.94 2.52 -1.34
N ASP A 17 -3.91 2.83 -0.05
CA ASP A 17 -4.48 4.06 0.47
C ASP A 17 -3.58 5.27 0.15
N ALA A 18 -4.16 6.46 0.10
CA ALA A 18 -3.45 7.70 -0.24
C ALA A 18 -2.22 7.95 0.65
N SER A 19 -2.29 7.58 1.94
CA SER A 19 -1.18 7.75 2.88
C SER A 19 0.08 6.98 2.45
N VAL A 20 -0.07 5.74 1.99
CA VAL A 20 1.04 4.92 1.48
C VAL A 20 1.43 5.33 0.07
N LEU A 21 0.46 5.51 -0.83
CA LEU A 21 0.74 5.91 -2.22
C LEU A 21 1.58 7.18 -2.27
N ILE A 22 1.17 8.23 -1.54
CA ILE A 22 1.87 9.52 -1.50
C ILE A 22 3.31 9.35 -1.01
N ASN A 23 3.57 8.48 -0.03
CA ASN A 23 4.91 8.19 0.44
C ASN A 23 5.80 7.61 -0.67
N PHE A 24 5.31 6.66 -1.47
CA PHE A 24 6.07 6.10 -2.59
C PHE A 24 6.26 7.11 -3.74
N LEU A 25 5.29 8.01 -3.96
CA LEU A 25 5.44 9.13 -4.91
C LEU A 25 6.48 10.16 -4.44
N ILE A 26 6.52 10.50 -3.14
CA ILE A 26 7.54 11.37 -2.55
C ILE A 26 8.94 10.76 -2.71
N LEU A 27 9.08 9.48 -2.43
CA LEU A 27 10.34 8.77 -2.56
C LEU A 27 10.78 8.59 -4.02
N ASN A 28 9.91 8.84 -4.99
CA ASN A 28 10.10 8.47 -6.40
C ASN A 28 10.48 6.99 -6.56
N ARG A 29 9.82 6.10 -5.80
CA ARG A 29 10.15 4.67 -5.70
C ARG A 29 8.94 3.76 -5.98
N VAL A 30 8.02 4.20 -6.84
CA VAL A 30 6.85 3.37 -7.22
C VAL A 30 7.30 2.07 -7.89
N GLN A 31 8.44 2.07 -8.60
CA GLN A 31 9.03 0.87 -9.18
C GLN A 31 9.25 -0.25 -8.15
N VAL A 32 9.60 0.09 -6.92
CA VAL A 32 9.80 -0.91 -5.84
C VAL A 32 8.54 -1.73 -5.58
N LEU A 33 7.35 -1.14 -5.75
CA LEU A 33 6.08 -1.85 -5.62
C LEU A 33 5.91 -2.92 -6.70
N ALA A 34 6.26 -2.58 -7.96
CA ALA A 34 6.20 -3.50 -9.08
C ALA A 34 7.21 -4.66 -8.95
N ASP A 35 8.37 -4.38 -8.36
CA ASP A 35 9.46 -5.35 -8.20
C ASP A 35 9.27 -6.31 -7.01
N LEU A 36 8.21 -6.11 -6.18
CA LEU A 36 7.93 -6.99 -5.05
C LEU A 36 7.27 -8.30 -5.49
N PRO A 37 7.97 -9.44 -5.38
CA PRO A 37 7.41 -10.72 -5.79
C PRO A 37 6.21 -11.13 -4.92
N GLY A 38 5.18 -11.64 -5.55
CA GLY A 38 3.97 -12.12 -4.88
C GLY A 38 2.95 -11.04 -4.52
N PHE A 39 3.19 -9.78 -4.91
CA PHE A 39 2.26 -8.68 -4.71
C PHE A 39 1.90 -7.99 -6.03
N ARG A 40 0.69 -7.46 -6.09
CA ARG A 40 0.18 -6.59 -7.14
C ARG A 40 -0.49 -5.40 -6.47
N PHE A 41 -0.01 -4.21 -6.71
CA PHE A 41 -0.52 -3.00 -6.09
C PHE A 41 -1.52 -2.29 -6.99
N VAL A 42 -2.62 -1.84 -6.38
CA VAL A 42 -3.76 -1.24 -7.08
C VAL A 42 -4.14 0.08 -6.43
N VAL A 43 -4.40 1.09 -7.23
CA VAL A 43 -4.90 2.40 -6.83
C VAL A 43 -6.37 2.51 -7.25
N LEU A 44 -7.26 2.76 -6.29
CA LEU A 44 -8.67 2.98 -6.57
C LEU A 44 -8.91 4.43 -7.04
N ASP A 45 -9.92 4.65 -7.88
CA ASP A 45 -10.27 5.99 -8.40
C ASP A 45 -10.42 7.02 -7.28
N ALA A 46 -11.03 6.61 -6.16
CA ALA A 46 -11.19 7.47 -4.99
C ALA A 46 -9.86 7.95 -4.39
N VAL A 47 -8.84 7.08 -4.40
CA VAL A 47 -7.49 7.38 -3.91
C VAL A 47 -6.73 8.27 -4.90
N GLU A 48 -6.86 8.01 -6.20
CA GLU A 48 -6.25 8.84 -7.25
C GLU A 48 -6.67 10.30 -7.11
N HIS A 49 -7.94 10.56 -6.79
CA HIS A 49 -8.46 11.92 -6.56
C HIS A 49 -7.87 12.62 -5.33
N GLU A 50 -7.27 11.89 -4.40
CA GLU A 50 -6.61 12.46 -3.21
C GLU A 50 -5.16 12.89 -3.49
N VAL A 51 -4.58 12.47 -4.60
CA VAL A 51 -3.25 12.91 -5.04
C VAL A 51 -3.38 14.29 -5.69
N ARG A 52 -3.11 15.36 -4.91
CA ARG A 52 -3.40 16.74 -5.33
C ARG A 52 -2.20 17.52 -5.86
N ARG A 53 -0.97 17.08 -5.56
CA ARG A 53 0.24 17.78 -6.01
C ARG A 53 0.50 17.46 -7.49
N PRO A 54 0.64 18.45 -8.39
CA PRO A 54 0.81 18.22 -9.83
C PRO A 54 1.96 17.27 -10.15
N GLN A 55 3.11 17.42 -9.47
CA GLN A 55 4.25 16.54 -9.70
C GLN A 55 3.96 15.08 -9.33
N GLN A 56 3.21 14.85 -8.24
CA GLN A 56 2.80 13.51 -7.83
C GLN A 56 1.78 12.90 -8.80
N GLN A 57 0.87 13.72 -9.34
CA GLN A 57 -0.08 13.26 -10.36
C GLN A 57 0.65 12.81 -11.63
N ILE A 58 1.62 13.60 -12.10
CA ILE A 58 2.45 13.22 -13.26
C ILE A 58 3.20 11.90 -12.99
N THR A 59 3.83 11.78 -11.83
CA THR A 59 4.56 10.57 -11.45
C THR A 59 3.62 9.35 -11.37
N LEU A 60 2.42 9.53 -10.84
CA LEU A 60 1.42 8.46 -10.75
C LEU A 60 0.92 8.04 -12.13
N GLU A 61 0.67 9.01 -13.03
CA GLU A 61 0.26 8.72 -14.40
C GLU A 61 1.31 7.89 -15.14
N VAL A 62 2.58 8.29 -15.05
CA VAL A 62 3.71 7.52 -15.59
C VAL A 62 3.77 6.11 -15.00
N ALA A 63 3.51 5.97 -13.69
CA ALA A 63 3.49 4.66 -13.04
C ALA A 63 2.36 3.76 -13.59
N PHE A 64 1.19 4.31 -13.91
CA PHE A 64 0.12 3.57 -14.56
C PHE A 64 0.49 3.16 -15.99
N GLU A 65 1.02 4.10 -16.80
CA GLU A 65 1.45 3.83 -18.18
C GLU A 65 2.52 2.74 -18.26
N GLN A 66 3.41 2.70 -17.27
CA GLN A 66 4.46 1.69 -17.17
C GLN A 66 3.99 0.38 -16.51
N GLY A 67 2.76 0.30 -16.03
CA GLY A 67 2.24 -0.89 -15.35
C GLY A 67 2.88 -1.18 -14.00
N LEU A 68 3.41 -0.15 -13.32
CA LEU A 68 4.02 -0.29 -11.99
C LEU A 68 2.98 -0.48 -10.90
N VAL A 69 1.82 0.11 -11.09
CA VAL A 69 0.60 -0.05 -10.28
C VAL A 69 -0.59 -0.07 -11.22
N ASP A 70 -1.68 -0.71 -10.80
CA ASP A 70 -2.90 -0.80 -11.59
C ASP A 70 -3.97 0.18 -11.11
N ARG A 71 -4.85 0.63 -12.01
CA ARG A 71 -6.10 1.32 -11.66
C ARG A 71 -7.21 0.33 -11.40
N ALA A 72 -8.10 0.65 -10.47
CA ALA A 72 -9.37 -0.05 -10.30
C ALA A 72 -10.48 0.89 -9.82
N GLY A 73 -11.66 0.70 -10.37
CA GLY A 73 -12.88 1.33 -9.89
C GLY A 73 -13.67 0.41 -8.96
N THR A 74 -14.78 0.89 -8.44
CA THR A 74 -15.75 0.10 -7.66
C THR A 74 -16.34 -1.01 -8.53
N ALA A 75 -16.30 -2.26 -8.06
CA ALA A 75 -16.55 -3.40 -8.92
C ALA A 75 -18.02 -3.81 -9.01
N ASN A 76 -18.80 -3.68 -7.92
CA ASN A 76 -20.14 -4.26 -7.85
C ASN A 76 -21.01 -3.56 -6.79
N PRO A 77 -22.34 -3.83 -6.78
CA PRO A 77 -23.28 -3.22 -5.84
C PRO A 77 -22.98 -3.52 -4.37
N GLN A 78 -22.46 -4.69 -4.03
CA GLN A 78 -22.10 -5.06 -2.66
C GLN A 78 -20.96 -4.17 -2.15
N GLU A 79 -19.92 -3.98 -2.97
CA GLU A 79 -18.81 -3.09 -2.64
C GLU A 79 -19.26 -1.64 -2.47
N LEU A 80 -20.16 -1.18 -3.33
CA LEU A 80 -20.74 0.15 -3.23
C LEU A 80 -21.54 0.34 -1.92
N ALA A 81 -22.30 -0.68 -1.49
CA ALA A 81 -23.04 -0.63 -0.24
C ALA A 81 -22.11 -0.55 0.97
N ILE A 82 -21.05 -1.37 1.01
CA ILE A 82 -20.04 -1.36 2.08
C ILE A 82 -19.26 -0.04 2.07
N PHE A 83 -18.89 0.45 0.89
CA PHE A 83 -18.28 1.76 0.74
C PHE A 83 -19.16 2.87 1.34
N ALA A 84 -20.45 2.89 1.05
CA ALA A 84 -21.39 3.88 1.61
C ALA A 84 -21.51 3.78 3.14
N GLU A 85 -21.44 2.58 3.71
CA GLU A 85 -21.37 2.37 5.16
C GLU A 85 -20.11 3.02 5.75
N HIS A 86 -18.93 2.71 5.18
CA HIS A 86 -17.65 3.22 5.66
C HIS A 86 -17.53 4.73 5.51
N ARG A 87 -18.11 5.31 4.45
CA ARG A 87 -18.13 6.77 4.23
C ARG A 87 -18.76 7.59 5.36
N ARG A 88 -19.52 6.97 6.24
CA ARG A 88 -20.11 7.65 7.40
C ARG A 88 -19.08 8.01 8.47
N VAL A 89 -17.94 7.33 8.49
CA VAL A 89 -16.97 7.44 9.59
C VAL A 89 -15.54 7.65 9.14
N MET A 90 -15.25 7.59 7.82
CA MET A 90 -13.89 7.73 7.28
C MET A 90 -13.85 8.46 5.94
N GLY A 91 -12.64 8.80 5.48
CA GLY A 91 -12.36 9.48 4.22
C GLY A 91 -12.79 8.67 2.98
N LEU A 92 -12.76 9.32 1.80
CA LEU A 92 -13.21 8.71 0.54
C LEU A 92 -12.30 7.54 0.15
N GLY A 93 -10.98 7.77 0.12
CA GLY A 93 -9.99 6.76 -0.24
C GLY A 93 -9.96 5.60 0.75
N GLU A 94 -9.95 5.91 2.06
CA GLU A 94 -10.00 4.91 3.13
C GLU A 94 -11.22 3.99 2.98
N ALA A 95 -12.42 4.58 2.79
CA ALA A 95 -13.66 3.82 2.64
C ALA A 95 -13.63 2.93 1.39
N ALA A 96 -13.12 3.43 0.27
CA ALA A 96 -13.01 2.68 -0.98
C ALA A 96 -12.03 1.50 -0.83
N CYS A 97 -10.85 1.76 -0.27
CA CYS A 97 -9.83 0.73 -0.06
C CYS A 97 -10.32 -0.39 0.88
N LEU A 98 -10.98 -0.03 1.98
CA LEU A 98 -11.50 -1.01 2.92
C LEU A 98 -12.64 -1.83 2.31
N ALA A 99 -13.58 -1.22 1.60
CA ALA A 99 -14.66 -1.92 0.92
C ALA A 99 -14.14 -2.90 -0.15
N ALA A 100 -13.19 -2.47 -0.97
CA ALA A 100 -12.55 -3.35 -1.95
C ALA A 100 -11.81 -4.52 -1.26
N ALA A 101 -11.08 -4.26 -0.17
CA ALA A 101 -10.40 -5.30 0.59
C ALA A 101 -11.37 -6.32 1.19
N GLU A 102 -12.53 -5.88 1.72
CA GLU A 102 -13.56 -6.77 2.25
C GLU A 102 -14.18 -7.66 1.17
N VAL A 103 -14.62 -7.06 0.06
CA VAL A 103 -15.42 -7.75 -0.96
C VAL A 103 -14.56 -8.58 -1.89
N ARG A 104 -13.41 -8.06 -2.30
CA ARG A 104 -12.52 -8.73 -3.27
C ARG A 104 -11.47 -9.64 -2.62
N GLY A 105 -11.42 -9.69 -1.28
CA GLY A 105 -10.41 -10.47 -0.57
C GLY A 105 -9.00 -9.88 -0.67
N TRP A 106 -8.84 -8.59 -0.99
CA TRP A 106 -7.56 -7.94 -1.15
C TRP A 106 -6.91 -7.59 0.18
N MET A 107 -5.61 -7.38 0.15
CA MET A 107 -4.87 -6.73 1.22
C MET A 107 -5.08 -5.21 1.13
N LEU A 108 -4.74 -4.52 2.21
CA LEU A 108 -4.80 -3.07 2.32
C LEU A 108 -3.43 -2.54 2.74
N ALA A 109 -2.94 -1.51 2.06
CA ALA A 109 -1.76 -0.76 2.50
C ALA A 109 -2.19 0.62 2.99
N SER A 110 -2.03 0.90 4.29
CA SER A 110 -2.36 2.19 4.90
C SER A 110 -1.48 2.48 6.11
N ASP A 111 -1.05 3.73 6.24
CA ASP A 111 -0.33 4.24 7.41
C ASP A 111 -1.27 4.89 8.44
N GLU A 112 -2.57 4.94 8.15
CA GLU A 112 -3.55 5.50 9.04
C GLU A 112 -3.65 4.73 10.36
N ARG A 113 -3.85 5.49 11.43
CA ARG A 113 -3.88 4.98 12.81
C ARG A 113 -5.26 5.16 13.41
N ARG A 114 -5.42 4.72 14.66
CA ARG A 114 -6.64 4.88 15.47
C ARG A 114 -7.86 4.22 14.83
N LEU A 115 -8.90 5.02 14.49
CA LEU A 115 -10.20 4.51 14.08
C LEU A 115 -10.11 3.64 12.82
N PHE A 116 -9.47 4.14 11.77
CA PHE A 116 -9.35 3.40 10.51
C PHE A 116 -8.62 2.07 10.72
N ARG A 117 -7.46 2.09 11.39
CA ARG A 117 -6.69 0.86 11.67
C ARG A 117 -7.48 -0.16 12.48
N ARG A 118 -8.28 0.30 13.46
CA ARG A 118 -9.13 -0.57 14.26
C ARG A 118 -10.20 -1.22 13.39
N LEU A 119 -10.94 -0.44 12.62
CA LEU A 119 -12.00 -0.94 11.74
C LEU A 119 -11.44 -1.89 10.66
N ALA A 120 -10.33 -1.52 10.02
CA ALA A 120 -9.68 -2.39 9.04
C ALA A 120 -9.29 -3.74 9.67
N ARG A 121 -8.71 -3.73 10.87
CA ARG A 121 -8.35 -4.95 11.60
C ARG A 121 -9.58 -5.83 11.92
N GLU A 122 -10.67 -5.22 12.34
CA GLU A 122 -11.93 -5.90 12.64
C GLU A 122 -12.56 -6.54 11.38
N ARG A 123 -12.47 -5.84 10.23
CA ARG A 123 -13.12 -6.25 8.99
C ARG A 123 -12.31 -7.24 8.16
N ILE A 124 -11.00 -7.07 8.06
CA ILE A 124 -10.16 -7.87 7.17
C ILE A 124 -9.03 -8.63 7.87
N GLY A 125 -8.81 -8.40 9.18
CA GLY A 125 -7.72 -8.98 9.95
C GLY A 125 -6.38 -8.25 9.78
N ASP A 126 -5.58 -8.23 10.84
CA ASP A 126 -4.30 -7.48 10.85
C ASP A 126 -3.27 -8.03 9.85
N HIS A 127 -3.32 -9.32 9.55
CA HIS A 127 -2.42 -9.99 8.59
C HIS A 127 -2.63 -9.53 7.14
N ARG A 128 -3.71 -8.85 6.84
CA ARG A 128 -4.00 -8.28 5.51
C ARG A 128 -3.70 -6.79 5.41
N ILE A 129 -3.10 -6.19 6.44
CA ILE A 129 -2.81 -4.75 6.49
C ILE A 129 -1.30 -4.54 6.45
N LEU A 130 -0.83 -3.77 5.46
CA LEU A 130 0.55 -3.34 5.29
C LEU A 130 0.70 -1.86 5.63
N THR A 131 1.91 -1.44 6.00
CA THR A 131 2.28 -0.03 6.18
C THR A 131 3.44 0.33 5.25
N THR A 132 3.69 1.63 5.02
CA THR A 132 4.87 2.07 4.25
C THR A 132 6.17 1.41 4.75
N PRO A 133 6.49 1.42 6.06
CA PRO A 133 7.69 0.74 6.54
C PRO A 133 7.70 -0.76 6.26
N ALA A 134 6.57 -1.43 6.45
CA ALA A 134 6.48 -2.88 6.19
C ALA A 134 6.75 -3.19 4.71
N ILE A 135 6.22 -2.39 3.78
CA ILE A 135 6.45 -2.56 2.34
C ILE A 135 7.92 -2.26 2.00
N LEU A 136 8.55 -1.26 2.61
CA LEU A 136 9.97 -0.91 2.36
C LEU A 136 10.96 -1.96 2.90
N VAL A 137 10.60 -2.71 3.93
CA VAL A 137 11.42 -3.80 4.48
C VAL A 137 11.44 -5.02 3.56
N LEU A 138 10.35 -5.30 2.86
CA LEU A 138 10.25 -6.48 1.98
C LEU A 138 11.33 -6.51 0.90
N PRO A 139 11.56 -5.43 0.10
CA PRO A 139 12.57 -5.42 -0.95
C PRO A 139 14.01 -5.50 -0.40
N VAL A 140 14.27 -5.07 0.84
CA VAL A 140 15.56 -5.29 1.50
C VAL A 140 15.79 -6.77 1.76
N LYS A 141 14.77 -7.46 2.28
CA LYS A 141 14.84 -8.91 2.56
C LYS A 141 15.00 -9.76 1.30
N THR A 142 14.53 -9.26 0.16
CA THR A 142 14.65 -9.95 -1.14
C THR A 142 15.86 -9.46 -1.97
N GLY A 143 16.64 -8.50 -1.44
CA GLY A 143 17.82 -7.97 -2.12
C GLY A 143 17.52 -7.01 -3.29
N VAL A 144 16.27 -6.54 -3.42
CA VAL A 144 15.85 -5.57 -4.45
C VAL A 144 16.39 -4.17 -4.14
N ILE A 145 16.42 -3.78 -2.87
CA ILE A 145 17.08 -2.56 -2.40
C ILE A 145 18.06 -2.86 -1.27
N SER A 146 19.08 -2.02 -1.11
CA SER A 146 20.06 -2.12 -0.03
C SER A 146 19.54 -1.50 1.29
N VAL A 147 20.21 -1.81 2.39
CA VAL A 147 19.95 -1.16 3.70
C VAL A 147 20.23 0.35 3.63
N GLU A 148 21.22 0.75 2.84
CA GLU A 148 21.55 2.18 2.64
C GLU A 148 20.42 2.92 1.91
N GLU A 149 19.83 2.31 0.90
CA GLU A 149 18.65 2.86 0.22
C GLU A 149 17.44 2.94 1.14
N LEU A 150 17.25 1.95 2.03
CA LEU A 150 16.21 2.01 3.06
C LEU A 150 16.44 3.18 4.04
N ARG A 151 17.70 3.41 4.43
CA ARG A 151 18.06 4.57 5.28
C ARG A 151 17.75 5.90 4.60
N GLY A 152 18.15 6.05 3.34
CA GLY A 152 17.82 7.23 2.55
C GLY A 152 16.32 7.45 2.39
N ALA A 153 15.55 6.39 2.21
CA ALA A 153 14.09 6.45 2.16
C ALA A 153 13.49 6.91 3.50
N LYS A 154 13.98 6.40 4.63
CA LYS A 154 13.57 6.86 5.97
C LYS A 154 13.78 8.37 6.13
N GLU A 155 15.00 8.85 5.84
CA GLU A 155 15.34 10.27 5.96
C GLU A 155 14.46 11.17 5.08
N GLU A 156 14.18 10.73 3.83
CA GLU A 156 13.32 11.48 2.93
C GLU A 156 11.86 11.52 3.42
N LEU A 157 11.34 10.41 3.92
CA LEU A 157 10.01 10.37 4.53
C LEU A 157 9.90 11.30 5.74
N GLU A 158 10.91 11.30 6.62
CA GLU A 158 10.93 12.15 7.81
C GLU A 158 11.03 13.64 7.44
N ARG A 159 11.80 14.01 6.42
CA ARG A 159 11.83 15.37 5.85
C ARG A 159 10.46 15.81 5.33
N ASN A 160 9.69 14.88 4.81
CA ASN A 160 8.32 15.12 4.34
C ASN A 160 7.24 14.91 5.42
N ARG A 161 7.63 14.96 6.71
CA ARG A 161 6.74 14.89 7.87
C ARG A 161 6.06 13.53 8.11
N PHE A 162 6.50 12.48 7.43
CA PHE A 162 6.09 11.14 7.78
C PHE A 162 6.91 10.67 8.99
N ARG A 163 6.24 10.34 10.09
CA ARG A 163 6.91 9.79 11.28
C ARG A 163 7.02 8.28 11.17
N VAL A 164 8.23 7.82 10.88
CA VAL A 164 8.53 6.38 10.94
C VAL A 164 8.42 5.93 12.41
N PRO A 165 7.58 4.92 12.71
CA PRO A 165 7.48 4.41 14.08
C PRO A 165 8.81 3.78 14.53
N PRO A 166 9.20 3.94 15.82
CA PRO A 166 10.35 3.24 16.37
C PRO A 166 10.29 1.74 16.09
N GLY A 167 11.42 1.15 15.70
CA GLY A 167 11.51 -0.27 15.37
C GLY A 167 10.78 -0.71 14.09
N ALA A 168 10.17 0.20 13.33
CA ALA A 168 9.39 -0.14 12.13
C ALA A 168 10.19 -0.86 11.05
N PHE A 169 11.50 -0.67 11.00
CA PHE A 169 12.42 -1.35 10.07
C PHE A 169 13.11 -2.56 10.67
N GLY A 170 12.65 -3.05 11.84
CA GLY A 170 13.12 -4.32 12.43
C GLY A 170 14.63 -4.37 12.71
N GLY A 171 15.24 -3.22 13.06
CA GLY A 171 16.68 -3.13 13.34
C GLY A 171 17.58 -3.04 12.10
N LEU A 172 17.02 -3.01 10.89
CA LEU A 172 17.80 -2.84 9.65
C LEU A 172 18.40 -1.43 9.52
N VAL A 173 17.74 -0.45 10.11
CA VAL A 173 18.19 0.95 10.15
C VAL A 173 18.12 1.42 11.60
N SER A 174 19.21 2.01 12.08
CA SER A 174 19.27 2.60 13.43
C SER A 174 18.24 3.71 13.61
N GLU A 175 17.73 3.85 14.82
CA GLU A 175 16.79 4.93 15.21
C GLU A 175 17.44 6.31 15.14
#